data_cb38e8e9f4ce3713efaaecc090c84168
#
_entry.id   cb38e8e9f4ce3713efaaecc090c84168
#
_cell.length_a   1.000
_cell.length_b   1.000
_cell.length_c   1.000
_cell.angle_alpha   90.00
_cell.angle_beta   90.00
_cell.angle_gamma   90.00
#
_symmetry.space_group_name_H-M   'P 1'
#
loop_
_entity.id
_entity.type
_entity.pdbx_description
1 polymer ?
#
loop_
_entity_poly.entity_id
_entity_poly.type
_entity_poly.pdbx_seq_one_letter_code
_entity_poly.pdbx_strand_id
1 'polypeptide(L)'
;MSQSPAAPEAPPPVVLATPSSPPPIATPAIVSNATNPRDYRRDAAGHLYARNAGRIFKGKMPPLLYAIGVCQVEVDGRGSVVGVSWMRAPKHAPELIAEIERTIRMAAPFPAPARMGRVTYTDTWLWDASGRFQLDTLTEGQL
;
A
#
# COMPACT_ATOMS: atom_id res chain seq x y z
N MET A 1 -15.25 22.23 56.09
CA MET A 1 -15.03 22.04 55.77
C MET A 1 -15.06 21.41 54.82
N SER A 2 -15.11 21.16 54.60
CA SER A 2 -14.98 20.72 53.85
C SER A 2 -15.02 20.30 52.79
N GLN A 3 -15.07 19.97 52.34
CA GLN A 3 -14.99 19.67 51.49
C GLN A 3 -14.89 19.17 50.56
N SER A 4 -15.01 18.97 50.22
CA SER A 4 -14.86 18.64 49.44
C SER A 4 -14.90 18.25 48.48
N PRO A 5 -14.96 18.13 48.22
CA PRO A 5 -14.83 17.79 47.38
C PRO A 5 -14.79 17.25 46.39
N ALA A 6 -14.81 17.00 46.10
CA ALA A 6 -14.64 16.66 45.33
C ALA A 6 -14.55 16.18 44.38
N ALA A 7 -14.62 15.96 44.19
CA ALA A 7 -14.46 15.61 43.41
C ALA A 7 -14.43 15.15 42.42
N PRO A 8 -14.50 14.99 42.19
CA PRO A 8 -14.34 14.64 41.34
C PRO A 8 -14.36 14.10 40.32
N GLU A 9 -14.43 13.84 40.04
CA GLU A 9 -14.35 13.53 39.28
C GLU A 9 -14.31 13.00 38.32
N ALA A 10 -14.41 12.79 38.10
CA ALA A 10 -14.29 12.43 37.22
C ALA A 10 -14.27 12.05 36.23
N PRO A 11 -14.33 11.86 35.91
CA PRO A 11 -14.22 11.52 34.89
C PRO A 11 -14.15 10.95 33.99
N PRO A 12 -14.24 10.73 33.84
CA PRO A 12 -14.07 10.27 32.93
C PRO A 12 -14.06 9.76 32.00
N PRO A 13 -14.17 9.61 31.95
CA PRO A 13 -14.07 9.22 31.03
C PRO A 13 -14.07 8.80 30.06
N VAL A 14 -14.16 8.72 30.04
CA VAL A 14 -14.09 8.61 29.25
C VAL A 14 -13.99 8.12 28.31
N VAL A 15 -14.09 7.94 28.28
CA VAL A 15 -13.98 7.71 27.54
C VAL A 15 -14.01 7.30 26.65
N LEU A 16 -14.05 7.15 26.61
CA LEU A 16 -14.08 6.98 25.87
C LEU A 16 -14.08 6.55 24.98
N ALA A 17 -14.14 6.40 25.01
CA ALA A 17 -14.11 6.23 24.24
C ALA A 17 -14.11 5.82 23.40
N THR A 18 -14.18 5.65 23.35
CA THR A 18 -14.14 5.50 22.61
C THR A 18 -14.05 5.08 21.74
N PRO A 19 -14.02 4.94 21.76
CA PRO A 19 -13.91 4.69 20.90
C PRO A 19 -13.96 4.19 20.08
N SER A 20 -14.06 4.00 20.08
CA SER A 20 -14.08 3.76 19.42
C SER A 20 -14.19 3.54 18.43
N SER A 21 -14.23 3.47 18.20
CA SER A 21 -14.32 3.45 17.31
C SER A 21 -14.23 3.11 16.41
N PRO A 22 -14.38 2.77 16.00
CA PRO A 22 -14.31 2.37 15.05
C PRO A 22 -14.27 2.28 14.11
N PRO A 23 -14.11 2.14 13.80
CA PRO A 23 -14.00 2.06 12.89
C PRO A 23 -13.83 1.67 12.06
N PRO A 24 -13.64 1.63 11.87
CA PRO A 24 -13.39 1.44 10.92
C PRO A 24 -13.76 0.81 10.08
N ILE A 25 -14.18 0.71 10.01
CA ILE A 25 -14.51 0.32 9.26
C ILE A 25 -14.48 0.11 8.48
N ALA A 26 -14.61 0.24 9.31
CA ALA A 26 -14.29 -0.13 8.48
C ALA A 26 -14.45 -0.46 7.12
N THR A 27 -13.75 -0.09 6.43
CA THR A 27 -13.71 -0.52 5.06
C THR A 27 -13.46 -2.02 5.06
N PRO A 28 -14.37 -2.82 4.56
CA PRO A 28 -14.07 -4.23 4.45
C PRO A 28 -12.83 -4.37 3.59
N ALA A 29 -11.83 -5.01 4.11
CA ALA A 29 -10.62 -5.24 3.36
C ALA A 29 -10.96 -6.16 2.20
N ILE A 30 -10.41 -5.84 1.03
CA ILE A 30 -10.44 -6.77 -0.08
C ILE A 30 -9.59 -7.96 0.34
N VAL A 31 -10.06 -9.16 0.05
CA VAL A 31 -9.35 -10.36 0.46
C VAL A 31 -8.77 -11.04 -0.78
N SER A 32 -7.50 -11.41 -0.70
CA SER A 32 -6.85 -12.22 -1.72
C SER A 32 -6.94 -13.68 -1.32
N ASN A 33 -7.32 -14.52 -2.26
CA ASN A 33 -7.37 -15.97 -2.06
C ASN A 33 -6.09 -16.67 -2.50
N ALA A 34 -5.06 -15.91 -2.82
CA ALA A 34 -3.78 -16.46 -3.25
C ALA A 34 -3.15 -17.30 -2.14
N THR A 35 -2.54 -18.41 -2.54
CA THR A 35 -1.90 -19.33 -1.62
C THR A 35 -0.38 -19.23 -1.65
N ASN A 36 0.16 -18.37 -2.52
CA ASN A 36 1.60 -18.15 -2.65
C ASN A 36 1.86 -16.73 -3.14
N PRO A 37 3.09 -16.21 -2.93
CA PRO A 37 3.41 -14.83 -3.31
C PRO A 37 3.26 -14.55 -4.80
N ARG A 38 3.51 -15.54 -5.64
CA ARG A 38 3.43 -15.36 -7.08
C ARG A 38 1.99 -15.02 -7.52
N ASP A 39 1.02 -15.75 -6.99
CA ASP A 39 -0.38 -15.49 -7.31
C ASP A 39 -0.85 -14.21 -6.67
N TYR A 40 -0.35 -13.89 -5.49
CA TYR A 40 -0.69 -12.66 -4.80
C TYR A 40 -0.29 -11.42 -5.58
N ARG A 41 0.81 -11.49 -6.34
CA ARG A 41 1.29 -10.34 -7.12
C ARG A 41 0.22 -9.76 -8.02
N ARG A 42 -0.58 -10.61 -8.63
CA ARG A 42 -1.64 -10.15 -9.54
C ARG A 42 -2.69 -9.35 -8.79
N ASP A 43 -3.07 -9.81 -7.62
CA ASP A 43 -4.07 -9.11 -6.81
C ASP A 43 -3.52 -7.77 -6.31
N ALA A 44 -2.28 -7.76 -5.84
CA ALA A 44 -1.67 -6.56 -5.34
C ALA A 44 -1.45 -5.53 -6.45
N ALA A 45 -0.97 -5.96 -7.61
CA ALA A 45 -0.74 -5.06 -8.74
C ALA A 45 -2.06 -4.48 -9.24
N GLY A 46 -3.11 -5.31 -9.31
CA GLY A 46 -4.43 -4.83 -9.70
C GLY A 46 -4.97 -3.80 -8.72
N HIS A 47 -4.72 -3.99 -7.44
CA HIS A 47 -5.12 -3.05 -6.41
C HIS A 47 -4.42 -1.70 -6.60
N LEU A 48 -3.10 -1.72 -6.87
CA LEU A 48 -2.36 -0.50 -7.14
C LEU A 48 -2.88 0.21 -8.39
N TYR A 49 -3.20 -0.54 -9.44
CA TYR A 49 -3.75 0.04 -10.65
C TYR A 49 -5.10 0.71 -10.38
N ALA A 50 -5.95 0.05 -9.62
CA ALA A 50 -7.27 0.61 -9.31
C ALA A 50 -7.16 1.91 -8.51
N ARG A 51 -6.21 1.97 -7.59
CA ARG A 51 -6.00 3.15 -6.75
C ARG A 51 -5.30 4.28 -7.48
N ASN A 52 -4.66 3.99 -8.62
CA ASN A 52 -3.85 4.96 -9.35
C ASN A 52 -4.24 5.03 -10.83
N ALA A 53 -5.52 4.82 -11.15
CA ALA A 53 -5.97 4.70 -12.54
C ALA A 53 -5.50 5.84 -13.43
N GLY A 54 -5.48 7.07 -12.92
CA GLY A 54 -5.04 8.23 -13.70
C GLY A 54 -3.54 8.31 -13.91
N ARG A 55 -2.77 7.48 -13.23
CA ARG A 55 -1.30 7.50 -13.30
C ARG A 55 -0.74 6.27 -14.02
N ILE A 56 -1.59 5.40 -14.52
CA ILE A 56 -1.15 4.21 -15.22
C ILE A 56 -0.92 4.55 -16.68
N PHE A 57 0.25 4.15 -17.18
CA PHE A 57 0.57 4.31 -18.60
C PHE A 57 -0.23 3.26 -19.38
N LYS A 58 -0.96 3.71 -20.39
CA LYS A 58 -1.81 2.81 -21.16
C LYS A 58 -1.12 2.36 -22.42
N GLY A 59 -1.23 1.07 -22.70
CA GLY A 59 -0.61 0.47 -23.87
C GLY A 59 0.84 0.13 -23.66
N LYS A 60 1.53 -0.17 -24.75
CA LYS A 60 2.95 -0.51 -24.67
C LYS A 60 3.79 0.69 -24.28
N MET A 61 4.71 0.49 -23.36
CA MET A 61 5.57 1.56 -22.90
C MET A 61 6.62 1.91 -23.95
N PRO A 62 7.11 3.15 -23.94
CA PRO A 62 8.14 3.56 -24.89
C PRO A 62 9.44 2.80 -24.64
N PRO A 63 10.35 2.74 -25.65
CA PRO A 63 11.58 1.97 -25.52
C PRO A 63 12.53 2.50 -24.47
N LEU A 64 12.48 3.80 -24.17
CA LEU A 64 13.32 4.41 -23.16
C LEU A 64 12.44 4.82 -21.98
N LEU A 65 12.68 4.20 -20.83
CA LEU A 65 11.97 4.52 -19.62
C LEU A 65 12.78 5.50 -18.79
N TYR A 66 12.09 6.37 -18.06
CA TYR A 66 12.76 7.30 -17.17
C TYR A 66 13.43 6.57 -16.01
N ALA A 67 12.76 5.57 -15.45
CA ALA A 67 13.30 4.84 -14.32
C ALA A 67 12.68 3.45 -14.21
N ILE A 68 13.46 2.51 -13.70
CA ILE A 68 13.03 1.16 -13.41
C ILE A 68 13.49 0.84 -12.00
N GLY A 69 12.58 0.32 -11.17
CA GLY A 69 12.93 -0.07 -9.82
C GLY A 69 12.23 -1.36 -9.42
N VAL A 70 12.91 -2.17 -8.62
CA VAL A 70 12.34 -3.40 -8.07
C VAL A 70 12.17 -3.20 -6.57
N CYS A 71 10.93 -3.29 -6.13
CA CYS A 71 10.55 -2.96 -4.77
C CYS A 71 9.84 -4.14 -4.11
N GLN A 72 10.06 -4.32 -2.83
CA GLN A 72 9.39 -5.34 -2.02
C GLN A 72 8.52 -4.67 -0.99
N VAL A 73 7.29 -5.14 -0.87
CA VAL A 73 6.32 -4.62 0.10
C VAL A 73 5.94 -5.76 1.03
N GLU A 74 6.18 -5.55 2.33
CA GLU A 74 5.75 -6.51 3.34
C GLU A 74 4.32 -6.20 3.72
N VAL A 75 3.43 -7.16 3.52
CA VAL A 75 1.99 -7.00 3.79
C VAL A 75 1.59 -8.01 4.86
N ASP A 76 0.94 -7.52 5.91
CA ASP A 76 0.48 -8.40 6.99
C ASP A 76 -0.89 -9.01 6.65
N GLY A 77 -1.42 -9.79 7.58
CA GLY A 77 -2.67 -10.51 7.36
C GLY A 77 -3.90 -9.64 7.17
N ARG A 78 -3.80 -8.35 7.48
CA ARG A 78 -4.90 -7.39 7.29
C ARG A 78 -4.75 -6.58 6.03
N GLY A 79 -3.66 -6.77 5.30
CA GLY A 79 -3.35 -5.94 4.14
C GLY A 79 -2.57 -4.69 4.48
N SER A 80 -2.14 -4.53 5.73
CA SER A 80 -1.34 -3.36 6.12
C SER A 80 0.06 -3.47 5.58
N VAL A 81 0.63 -2.34 5.16
CA VAL A 81 2.01 -2.27 4.70
C VAL A 81 2.89 -2.10 5.92
N VAL A 82 3.66 -3.12 6.25
CA VAL A 82 4.54 -3.09 7.42
C VAL A 82 5.98 -2.76 7.07
N GLY A 83 6.32 -2.73 5.80
CA GLY A 83 7.65 -2.34 5.37
C GLY A 83 7.74 -2.25 3.87
N VAL A 84 8.65 -1.40 3.40
CA VAL A 84 8.96 -1.25 1.98
C VAL A 84 10.48 -1.29 1.87
N SER A 85 10.99 -2.12 0.99
CA SER A 85 12.43 -2.20 0.75
C SER A 85 12.69 -2.31 -0.74
N TRP A 86 13.92 -2.02 -1.13
CA TRP A 86 14.30 -1.97 -2.53
C TRP A 86 15.31 -3.06 -2.83
N MET A 87 15.01 -3.87 -3.83
CA MET A 87 16.01 -4.76 -4.40
C MET A 87 16.86 -4.01 -5.40
N ARG A 88 16.25 -3.06 -6.11
CA ARG A 88 16.94 -2.24 -7.08
C ARG A 88 16.27 -0.87 -7.09
N ALA A 89 16.91 0.12 -6.49
CA ALA A 89 16.36 1.48 -6.44
C ALA A 89 16.84 2.28 -7.67
N PRO A 90 15.96 3.13 -8.24
CA PRO A 90 16.37 4.01 -9.32
C PRO A 90 17.16 5.20 -8.75
N LYS A 91 18.44 4.98 -8.50
CA LYS A 91 19.27 5.94 -7.76
C LYS A 91 19.42 7.29 -8.45
N HIS A 92 19.27 7.34 -9.76
CA HIS A 92 19.34 8.60 -10.50
C HIS A 92 18.08 9.45 -10.31
N ALA A 93 17.05 8.90 -9.70
CA ALA A 93 15.77 9.58 -9.50
C ALA A 93 15.30 9.41 -8.06
N PRO A 94 15.99 10.00 -7.07
CA PRO A 94 15.62 9.82 -5.66
C PRO A 94 14.22 10.34 -5.36
N GLU A 95 13.75 11.35 -6.08
CA GLU A 95 12.39 11.85 -5.92
C GLU A 95 11.37 10.77 -6.27
N LEU A 96 11.72 9.89 -7.20
CA LEU A 96 10.83 8.83 -7.62
C LEU A 96 10.79 7.69 -6.60
N ILE A 97 11.91 7.42 -5.94
CA ILE A 97 11.94 6.45 -4.86
C ILE A 97 10.93 6.84 -3.79
N ALA A 98 10.94 8.10 -3.38
CA ALA A 98 10.00 8.62 -2.38
C ALA A 98 8.57 8.56 -2.89
N GLU A 99 8.37 8.87 -4.16
CA GLU A 99 7.03 8.86 -4.75
C GLU A 99 6.44 7.45 -4.79
N ILE A 100 7.23 6.47 -5.17
CA ILE A 100 6.78 5.08 -5.21
C ILE A 100 6.42 4.60 -3.81
N GLU A 101 7.26 4.89 -2.83
CA GLU A 101 6.98 4.48 -1.45
C GLU A 101 5.70 5.13 -0.94
N ARG A 102 5.49 6.41 -1.25
CA ARG A 102 4.26 7.09 -0.87
C ARG A 102 3.05 6.46 -1.55
N THR A 103 3.17 6.16 -2.84
CA THR A 103 2.09 5.51 -3.60
C THR A 103 1.69 4.18 -2.99
N ILE A 104 2.69 3.39 -2.59
CA ILE A 104 2.45 2.10 -1.95
C ILE A 104 1.72 2.29 -0.63
N ARG A 105 2.19 3.19 0.22
CA ARG A 105 1.60 3.40 1.54
C ARG A 105 0.20 3.97 1.46
N MET A 106 -0.06 4.82 0.49
CA MET A 106 -1.39 5.39 0.30
C MET A 106 -2.39 4.37 -0.27
N ALA A 107 -1.91 3.32 -0.87
CA ALA A 107 -2.78 2.27 -1.39
C ALA A 107 -3.20 1.27 -0.31
N ALA A 108 -2.62 1.32 0.88
CA ALA A 108 -3.00 0.44 1.96
C ALA A 108 -4.43 0.74 2.40
N PRO A 109 -5.19 -0.27 2.84
CA PRO A 109 -4.77 -1.66 2.92
C PRO A 109 -4.77 -2.34 1.55
N PHE A 110 -3.79 -3.21 1.37
CA PHE A 110 -3.74 -4.08 0.20
C PHE A 110 -4.72 -5.25 0.39
N PRO A 111 -4.99 -6.03 -0.65
CA PRO A 111 -5.80 -7.23 -0.46
C PRO A 111 -5.21 -8.08 0.65
N ALA A 112 -6.05 -8.46 1.62
CA ALA A 112 -5.59 -9.21 2.77
C ALA A 112 -5.15 -10.61 2.35
N PRO A 113 -3.91 -11.02 2.64
CA PRO A 113 -3.41 -12.34 2.25
C PRO A 113 -3.92 -13.41 3.22
N ALA A 114 -5.24 -13.67 3.16
CA ALA A 114 -5.92 -14.47 4.16
C ALA A 114 -5.40 -15.91 4.25
N ARG A 115 -4.93 -16.48 3.12
CA ARG A 115 -4.46 -17.86 3.12
C ARG A 115 -3.00 -18.00 3.49
N MET A 116 -2.27 -16.89 3.54
CA MET A 116 -0.83 -16.91 3.85
C MET A 116 -0.52 -16.26 5.19
N GLY A 117 -1.43 -15.43 5.70
CA GLY A 117 -1.23 -14.69 6.94
C GLY A 117 -0.33 -13.48 6.80
N ARG A 118 0.60 -13.49 5.88
CA ARG A 118 1.44 -12.36 5.49
C ARG A 118 2.12 -12.72 4.18
N VAL A 119 2.60 -11.71 3.47
CA VAL A 119 3.25 -11.95 2.19
C VAL A 119 4.21 -10.82 1.87
N THR A 120 5.26 -11.15 1.12
CA THR A 120 6.15 -10.15 0.51
C THR A 120 5.72 -10.02 -0.95
N TYR A 121 5.26 -8.82 -1.31
CA TYR A 121 4.88 -8.51 -2.68
C TYR A 121 6.05 -7.82 -3.37
N THR A 122 6.59 -8.44 -4.39
CA THR A 122 7.72 -7.91 -5.16
C THR A 122 7.25 -7.59 -6.57
N ASP A 123 7.55 -6.38 -7.02
CA ASP A 123 7.23 -6.01 -8.39
C ASP A 123 8.26 -5.03 -8.94
N THR A 124 8.30 -4.94 -10.26
CA THR A 124 9.15 -3.99 -10.94
C THR A 124 8.27 -2.82 -11.39
N TRP A 125 8.69 -1.62 -11.05
CA TRP A 125 8.01 -0.38 -11.42
C TRP A 125 8.68 0.20 -12.64
N LEU A 126 7.90 0.38 -13.70
CA LEU A 126 8.37 0.91 -14.98
C LEU A 126 7.79 2.31 -15.13
N TRP A 127 8.63 3.33 -14.94
CA TRP A 127 8.18 4.71 -14.97
C TRP A 127 8.54 5.38 -16.29
N ASP A 128 7.55 6.06 -16.89
CA ASP A 128 7.74 6.87 -18.06
C ASP A 128 8.04 8.32 -17.67
N ALA A 129 8.66 9.07 -18.56
CA ALA A 129 9.00 10.47 -18.31
C ALA A 129 7.75 11.35 -18.08
N SER A 130 6.58 10.89 -18.51
CA SER A 130 5.33 11.61 -18.30
C SER A 130 4.84 11.55 -16.86
N GLY A 131 5.47 10.75 -16.00
CA GLY A 131 5.01 10.54 -14.63
C GLY A 131 4.01 9.40 -14.49
N ARG A 132 3.79 8.65 -15.55
CA ARG A 132 2.93 7.47 -15.52
C ARG A 132 3.77 6.22 -15.46
N PHE A 133 3.18 5.14 -14.96
CA PHE A 133 3.93 3.91 -14.74
C PHE A 133 3.11 2.67 -15.10
N GLN A 134 3.81 1.57 -15.23
CA GLN A 134 3.24 0.23 -15.25
C GLN A 134 4.00 -0.64 -14.26
N LEU A 135 3.32 -1.64 -13.74
CA LEU A 135 3.95 -2.68 -12.93
C LEU A 135 4.20 -3.88 -13.84
N ASP A 136 5.36 -4.49 -13.68
CA ASP A 136 5.74 -5.61 -14.54
C ASP A 136 4.71 -6.74 -14.52
N THR A 137 4.10 -6.99 -13.38
CA THR A 137 3.07 -8.02 -13.25
C THR A 137 1.92 -7.82 -14.23
N LEU A 138 1.58 -6.57 -14.53
CA LEU A 138 0.45 -6.22 -15.41
C LEU A 138 0.91 -5.44 -16.64
N THR A 139 2.18 -5.58 -17.02
CA THR A 139 2.72 -4.81 -18.13
C THR A 139 2.04 -5.19 -19.45
N GLU A 140 1.88 -4.18 -20.30
CA GLU A 140 1.37 -4.37 -21.66
C GLU A 140 2.51 -4.46 -22.68
N GLY A 141 3.74 -4.53 -22.19
CA GLY A 141 4.90 -4.67 -23.01
C GLY A 141 5.56 -3.33 -23.30
N GLN A 142 6.55 -3.39 -24.17
CA GLN A 142 7.36 -2.23 -24.54
C GLN A 142 7.55 -2.22 -26.04
N LEU A 143 7.61 -1.04 -26.60
CA LEU A 143 7.81 -0.86 -28.05
C LEU A 143 9.23 -1.24 -28.47
#